data_796b6fcc21721dcb892cf533106df6b2
#
_entry.id   796b6fcc21721dcb892cf533106df6b2
#
_cell.length_a   1.000
_cell.length_b   1.000
_cell.length_c   1.000
_cell.angle_alpha   90.00
_cell.angle_beta   90.00
_cell.angle_gamma   90.00
#
_symmetry.space_group_name_H-M   'P 1'
#
loop_
_entity.id
_entity.type
_entity.pdbx_description
1 polymer ?
#
loop_
_entity_poly.entity_id
_entity_poly.type
_entity_poly.pdbx_seq_one_letter_code
_entity_poly.pdbx_strand_id
1 'polypeptide(L)'
;MAQFIAYSIGVFLLVILLLVIILLVAKKYLSPSGNVNIEINGDRTISVAQGNSLMSTLNENGVFLPSACGGKASCGQCKVQVLEGGGEILDSEKPHFSRKEIKAGWRLGCQCKVKGDLKIHVDESILGVKEYECTVISNKNVATFIKEFKVQLPAGAHMDFLPGSYAQIKIPAFDCIDYDKDFDKSLIGDEYLPSWEKFGLFPLKCKNPEPTIRAYSMANYPAEGDVFMLTVRIATPPFKADKSGFMEVNPGIASSYIFSLKPGDKVIMSGPYGDFHPHFDSKKEMIWVGGGAGMAPLRAQIMHMTKTLHTTDREMHYFYGARALNEVFYLDDFLGLEKEYPNFHFHLALDRPDPAADAAGVKYTPGFVHQVMLNTYLKDHDAPEDIEYYMCGPGPMSKAVVSMLDSLGVEPESIMYDNFGG
;
A
#
# COMPACT_ATOMS: atom_id res chain seq x y z
N MET A 1 -23.37 25.19 50.39
CA MET A 1 -22.53 24.30 49.53
C MET A 1 -23.07 24.22 48.10
N ALA A 2 -24.34 23.86 47.86
CA ALA A 2 -24.92 23.74 46.51
C ALA A 2 -24.87 25.04 45.69
N GLN A 3 -25.16 26.22 46.27
CA GLN A 3 -25.04 27.50 45.59
C GLN A 3 -23.62 27.83 45.18
N PHE A 4 -22.62 27.52 46.00
CA PHE A 4 -21.21 27.75 45.69
C PHE A 4 -20.76 26.90 44.51
N ILE A 5 -21.19 25.64 44.48
CA ILE A 5 -20.93 24.71 43.35
C ILE A 5 -21.58 25.22 42.06
N ALA A 6 -22.84 25.70 42.15
CA ALA A 6 -23.54 26.25 40.99
C ALA A 6 -22.86 27.52 40.44
N TYR A 7 -22.40 28.42 41.31
CA TYR A 7 -21.62 29.60 40.90
C TYR A 7 -20.27 29.21 40.23
N SER A 8 -19.55 28.23 40.82
CA SER A 8 -18.27 27.76 40.25
C SER A 8 -18.46 27.14 38.87
N ILE A 9 -19.50 26.32 38.70
CA ILE A 9 -19.85 25.74 37.39
C ILE A 9 -20.24 26.85 36.38
N GLY A 10 -21.04 27.84 36.81
CA GLY A 10 -21.44 28.96 35.98
C GLY A 10 -20.24 29.78 35.46
N VAL A 11 -19.32 30.11 36.38
CA VAL A 11 -18.09 30.83 36.02
C VAL A 11 -17.21 30.00 35.08
N PHE A 12 -17.05 28.70 35.35
CA PHE A 12 -16.27 27.79 34.51
C PHE A 12 -16.83 27.70 33.07
N LEU A 13 -18.16 27.52 32.94
CA LEU A 13 -18.82 27.50 31.62
C LEU A 13 -18.70 28.83 30.89
N LEU A 14 -18.79 29.96 31.60
CA LEU A 14 -18.65 31.28 31.02
C LEU A 14 -17.22 31.50 30.48
N VAL A 15 -16.20 31.08 31.22
CA VAL A 15 -14.80 31.14 30.78
C VAL A 15 -14.57 30.26 29.54
N ILE A 16 -15.09 29.03 29.53
CA ILE A 16 -14.99 28.15 28.34
C ILE A 16 -15.70 28.78 27.16
N LEU A 17 -16.89 29.31 27.33
CA LEU A 17 -17.62 29.95 26.23
C LEU A 17 -16.85 31.15 25.67
N LEU A 18 -16.29 31.99 26.57
CA LEU A 18 -15.45 33.12 26.15
C LEU A 18 -14.21 32.68 25.37
N LEU A 19 -13.52 31.64 25.82
CA LEU A 19 -12.38 31.08 25.11
C LEU A 19 -12.77 30.52 23.73
N VAL A 20 -13.89 29.82 23.62
CA VAL A 20 -14.43 29.32 22.36
C VAL A 20 -14.74 30.48 21.41
N ILE A 21 -15.39 31.55 21.89
CA ILE A 21 -15.69 32.74 21.09
C ILE A 21 -14.38 33.39 20.60
N ILE A 22 -13.41 33.59 21.49
CA ILE A 22 -12.09 34.13 21.13
C ILE A 22 -11.42 33.28 20.04
N LEU A 23 -11.42 31.94 20.20
CA LEU A 23 -10.85 31.03 19.22
C LEU A 23 -11.57 31.08 17.87
N LEU A 24 -12.92 31.17 17.86
CA LEU A 24 -13.69 31.27 16.63
C LEU A 24 -13.44 32.61 15.92
N VAL A 25 -13.37 33.73 16.68
CA VAL A 25 -13.05 35.05 16.17
C VAL A 25 -11.61 35.05 15.62
N ALA A 26 -10.65 34.53 16.39
CA ALA A 26 -9.26 34.41 15.95
C ALA A 26 -9.16 33.56 14.68
N LYS A 27 -9.86 32.43 14.63
CA LYS A 27 -9.91 31.59 13.43
C LYS A 27 -10.45 32.34 12.23
N LYS A 28 -11.52 33.13 12.40
CA LYS A 28 -12.13 33.91 11.32
C LYS A 28 -11.20 35.00 10.75
N TYR A 29 -10.45 35.70 11.61
CA TYR A 29 -9.59 36.80 11.21
C TYR A 29 -8.14 36.45 10.93
N LEU A 30 -7.64 35.35 11.53
CA LEU A 30 -6.24 34.90 11.39
C LEU A 30 -6.08 33.75 10.38
N SER A 31 -7.19 33.03 10.03
CA SER A 31 -7.10 32.04 8.96
C SER A 31 -6.93 32.72 7.62
N PRO A 32 -5.97 32.31 6.80
CA PRO A 32 -5.85 32.81 5.43
C PRO A 32 -7.18 32.61 4.70
N SER A 33 -7.70 33.67 4.10
CA SER A 33 -8.94 33.65 3.32
C SER A 33 -8.69 34.28 1.95
N GLY A 34 -9.24 33.69 0.91
CA GLY A 34 -9.09 34.10 -0.47
C GLY A 34 -8.60 33.00 -1.38
N ASN A 35 -8.63 33.29 -2.67
CA ASN A 35 -8.08 32.38 -3.67
C ASN A 35 -6.64 32.78 -3.97
N VAL A 36 -5.83 31.77 -4.25
CA VAL A 36 -4.43 31.87 -4.68
C VAL A 36 -4.23 31.06 -5.93
N ASN A 37 -3.18 31.32 -6.66
CA ASN A 37 -2.85 30.63 -7.88
C ASN A 37 -1.71 29.63 -7.62
N ILE A 38 -1.88 28.41 -8.13
CA ILE A 38 -0.82 27.42 -8.18
C ILE A 38 -0.47 27.18 -9.65
N GLU A 39 0.74 27.57 -10.02
CA GLU A 39 1.34 27.31 -11.33
C GLU A 39 2.04 25.93 -11.28
N ILE A 40 1.63 25.02 -12.16
CA ILE A 40 2.12 23.65 -12.24
C ILE A 40 2.92 23.50 -13.53
N ASN A 41 4.19 23.10 -13.42
CA ASN A 41 5.12 22.87 -14.54
C ASN A 41 5.27 24.03 -15.53
N GLY A 42 4.82 25.25 -15.16
CA GLY A 42 4.93 26.45 -16.00
C GLY A 42 3.84 26.62 -17.06
N ASP A 43 2.96 25.63 -17.24
CA ASP A 43 1.95 25.61 -18.32
C ASP A 43 0.51 25.53 -17.81
N ARG A 44 0.28 25.08 -16.59
CA ARG A 44 -1.06 24.97 -15.99
C ARG A 44 -1.18 25.81 -14.73
N THR A 45 -2.19 26.67 -14.66
CA THR A 45 -2.50 27.43 -13.44
C THR A 45 -3.88 27.08 -12.94
N ILE A 46 -3.99 26.81 -11.63
CA ILE A 46 -5.28 26.58 -10.94
C ILE A 46 -5.48 27.62 -9.86
N SER A 47 -6.73 28.13 -9.72
CA SER A 47 -7.10 29.07 -8.66
C SER A 47 -7.83 28.33 -7.56
N VAL A 48 -7.31 28.36 -6.34
CA VAL A 48 -7.72 27.49 -5.22
C VAL A 48 -7.86 28.27 -3.93
N ALA A 49 -8.67 27.78 -3.01
CA ALA A 49 -8.79 28.36 -1.68
C ALA A 49 -7.54 28.06 -0.83
N GLN A 50 -7.15 29.04 0.00
CA GLN A 50 -6.04 28.88 0.95
C GLN A 50 -6.42 27.97 2.13
N GLY A 51 -5.40 27.41 2.79
CA GLY A 51 -5.50 26.75 4.09
C GLY A 51 -5.32 25.23 4.06
N ASN A 52 -5.66 24.57 2.98
CA ASN A 52 -5.48 23.10 2.83
C ASN A 52 -4.01 22.71 2.59
N SER A 53 -3.71 21.44 2.68
CA SER A 53 -2.41 20.91 2.22
C SER A 53 -2.34 20.99 0.70
N LEU A 54 -1.13 21.16 0.16
CA LEU A 54 -0.91 21.15 -1.28
C LEU A 54 -1.41 19.85 -1.92
N MET A 55 -1.18 18.69 -1.27
CA MET A 55 -1.68 17.41 -1.73
C MET A 55 -3.21 17.38 -1.85
N SER A 56 -3.94 17.80 -0.80
CA SER A 56 -5.42 17.83 -0.85
C SER A 56 -5.90 18.75 -1.95
N THR A 57 -5.32 19.95 -2.03
CA THR A 57 -5.68 20.97 -3.03
C THR A 57 -5.42 20.47 -4.46
N LEU A 58 -4.29 19.81 -4.71
CA LEU A 58 -3.97 19.24 -6.02
C LEU A 58 -4.93 18.10 -6.38
N ASN A 59 -5.22 17.18 -5.42
CA ASN A 59 -6.15 16.08 -5.64
C ASN A 59 -7.57 16.57 -5.99
N GLU A 60 -8.06 17.64 -5.31
CA GLU A 60 -9.35 18.28 -5.62
C GLU A 60 -9.39 18.90 -7.03
N ASN A 61 -8.23 19.20 -7.61
CA ASN A 61 -8.07 19.82 -8.93
C ASN A 61 -7.53 18.85 -10.00
N GLY A 62 -7.62 17.55 -9.75
CA GLY A 62 -7.29 16.50 -10.72
C GLY A 62 -5.79 16.24 -10.92
N VAL A 63 -4.96 16.61 -9.94
CA VAL A 63 -3.53 16.25 -9.88
C VAL A 63 -3.32 15.36 -8.65
N PHE A 64 -3.22 14.06 -8.88
CA PHE A 64 -3.25 13.06 -7.82
C PHE A 64 -1.83 12.67 -7.39
N LEU A 65 -1.34 13.30 -6.32
CA LEU A 65 -0.02 12.97 -5.77
C LEU A 65 -0.01 11.55 -5.13
N PRO A 66 1.08 10.80 -5.31
CA PRO A 66 1.25 9.51 -4.68
C PRO A 66 1.25 9.62 -3.16
N SER A 67 0.56 8.73 -2.44
CA SER A 67 0.49 8.75 -0.98
C SER A 67 0.10 7.39 -0.39
N ALA A 68 1.07 6.61 0.08
CA ALA A 68 0.79 5.34 0.75
C ALA A 68 0.23 5.54 2.17
N CYS A 69 0.67 6.59 2.89
CA CYS A 69 0.26 6.85 4.27
C CYS A 69 -1.03 7.67 4.43
N GLY A 70 -1.61 8.17 3.32
CA GLY A 70 -2.79 9.04 3.35
C GLY A 70 -2.52 10.41 3.97
N GLY A 71 -1.36 11.00 3.69
CA GLY A 71 -1.04 12.37 4.10
C GLY A 71 -0.42 12.54 5.48
N LYS A 72 0.07 11.45 6.10
CA LYS A 72 0.63 11.46 7.47
C LYS A 72 2.15 11.73 7.53
N ALA A 73 2.78 12.10 6.43
CA ALA A 73 4.22 12.36 6.28
C ALA A 73 5.13 11.15 6.58
N SER A 74 4.61 9.92 6.69
CA SER A 74 5.42 8.76 7.06
C SER A 74 5.98 7.98 5.87
N CYS A 75 5.39 8.09 4.66
CA CYS A 75 5.85 7.33 3.49
C CYS A 75 6.81 8.09 2.57
N GLY A 76 6.84 9.42 2.64
CA GLY A 76 7.70 10.25 1.78
C GLY A 76 7.32 10.30 0.29
N GLN A 77 6.21 9.70 -0.14
CA GLN A 77 5.90 9.54 -1.57
C GLN A 77 5.32 10.81 -2.23
N CYS A 78 4.59 11.64 -1.49
CA CYS A 78 3.95 12.85 -2.04
C CYS A 78 4.95 13.99 -2.30
N LYS A 79 6.11 13.66 -2.87
CA LYS A 79 7.16 14.60 -3.21
C LYS A 79 6.71 15.54 -4.32
N VAL A 80 6.97 16.82 -4.13
CA VAL A 80 6.74 17.88 -5.11
C VAL A 80 7.83 18.92 -4.96
N GLN A 81 8.35 19.42 -6.05
CA GLN A 81 9.32 20.51 -6.00
C GLN A 81 8.56 21.83 -5.97
N VAL A 82 8.70 22.61 -4.90
CA VAL A 82 8.08 23.92 -4.75
C VAL A 82 9.13 24.97 -5.08
N LEU A 83 8.95 25.62 -6.23
CA LEU A 83 9.89 26.59 -6.77
C LEU A 83 9.70 27.96 -6.09
N GLU A 84 8.44 28.35 -5.81
CA GLU A 84 8.07 29.60 -5.14
C GLU A 84 6.89 29.37 -4.18
N GLY A 85 6.88 30.08 -3.04
CA GLY A 85 5.72 30.18 -2.15
C GLY A 85 5.56 29.09 -1.08
N GLY A 86 6.39 28.03 -1.07
CA GLY A 86 6.23 26.88 -0.20
C GLY A 86 6.54 27.06 1.27
N GLY A 87 7.16 28.17 1.66
CA GLY A 87 7.64 28.40 3.02
C GLY A 87 8.79 27.47 3.42
N GLU A 88 9.10 27.41 4.70
CA GLU A 88 10.17 26.57 5.22
C GLU A 88 9.77 25.09 5.32
N ILE A 89 10.74 24.20 5.11
CA ILE A 89 10.56 22.75 5.26
C ILE A 89 10.38 22.38 6.74
N LEU A 90 9.40 21.53 7.03
CA LEU A 90 9.12 21.08 8.38
C LEU A 90 10.06 19.93 8.80
N ASP A 91 10.28 19.79 10.11
CA ASP A 91 11.11 18.69 10.63
C ASP A 91 10.57 17.30 10.30
N SER A 92 9.25 17.16 10.17
CA SER A 92 8.60 15.91 9.73
C SER A 92 8.89 15.53 8.27
N GLU A 93 9.32 16.47 7.43
CA GLU A 93 9.64 16.25 6.03
C GLU A 93 11.13 15.89 5.81
N LYS A 94 12.02 16.45 6.65
CA LYS A 94 13.48 16.33 6.48
C LYS A 94 14.01 14.90 6.36
N PRO A 95 13.49 13.89 7.08
CA PRO A 95 13.95 12.51 6.92
C PRO A 95 13.75 11.90 5.53
N HIS A 96 12.88 12.50 4.72
CA HIS A 96 12.55 12.01 3.38
C HIS A 96 13.34 12.66 2.25
N PHE A 97 14.25 13.59 2.60
CA PHE A 97 14.99 14.38 1.62
C PHE A 97 16.48 14.47 1.95
N SER A 98 17.29 14.38 0.93
CA SER A 98 18.70 14.75 1.00
C SER A 98 18.86 16.27 1.16
N ARG A 99 20.03 16.71 1.63
CA ARG A 99 20.36 18.16 1.72
C ARG A 99 20.28 18.85 0.35
N LYS A 100 20.57 18.13 -0.74
CA LYS A 100 20.49 18.65 -2.11
C LYS A 100 19.03 18.89 -2.53
N GLU A 101 18.14 17.95 -2.24
CA GLU A 101 16.70 18.07 -2.52
C GLU A 101 16.08 19.20 -1.71
N ILE A 102 16.40 19.33 -0.42
CA ILE A 102 15.91 20.44 0.41
C ILE A 102 16.31 21.80 -0.21
N LYS A 103 17.56 21.96 -0.65
CA LYS A 103 18.01 23.20 -1.32
C LYS A 103 17.35 23.42 -2.67
N ALA A 104 16.94 22.37 -3.35
CA ALA A 104 16.21 22.44 -4.61
C ALA A 104 14.71 22.70 -4.44
N GLY A 105 14.22 22.86 -3.20
CA GLY A 105 12.83 23.17 -2.93
C GLY A 105 11.88 21.98 -2.88
N TRP A 106 12.41 20.75 -2.74
CA TRP A 106 11.56 19.56 -2.57
C TRP A 106 10.82 19.56 -1.24
N ARG A 107 9.53 19.27 -1.29
CA ARG A 107 8.60 19.23 -0.15
C ARG A 107 7.70 18.01 -0.21
N LEU A 108 7.13 17.62 0.93
CA LEU A 108 5.99 16.70 0.94
C LEU A 108 4.69 17.49 0.74
N GLY A 109 3.95 17.20 -0.32
CA GLY A 109 2.68 17.88 -0.63
C GLY A 109 1.66 17.82 0.51
N CYS A 110 1.67 16.73 1.31
CA CYS A 110 0.79 16.60 2.46
C CYS A 110 1.16 17.53 3.64
N GLN A 111 2.40 17.99 3.72
CA GLN A 111 2.88 18.90 4.79
C GLN A 111 2.94 20.35 4.33
N CYS A 112 3.13 20.58 3.05
CA CYS A 112 3.14 21.92 2.47
C CYS A 112 1.72 22.52 2.49
N LYS A 113 1.53 23.65 3.17
CA LYS A 113 0.24 24.35 3.24
C LYS A 113 0.15 25.43 2.17
N VAL A 114 -1.00 25.51 1.51
CA VAL A 114 -1.31 26.56 0.53
C VAL A 114 -1.67 27.84 1.28
N LYS A 115 -0.72 28.76 1.40
CA LYS A 115 -0.89 30.03 2.13
C LYS A 115 -0.84 31.26 1.22
N GLY A 116 -0.43 31.12 -0.01
CA GLY A 116 -0.25 32.16 -1.02
C GLY A 116 -0.03 31.52 -2.38
N ASP A 117 0.28 32.32 -3.37
CA ASP A 117 0.62 31.81 -4.70
C ASP A 117 1.81 30.86 -4.64
N LEU A 118 1.76 29.80 -5.44
CA LEU A 118 2.76 28.75 -5.50
C LEU A 118 3.19 28.53 -6.95
N LYS A 119 4.49 28.27 -7.15
CA LYS A 119 4.98 27.61 -8.38
C LYS A 119 5.56 26.26 -8.01
N ILE A 120 5.07 25.23 -8.66
CA ILE A 120 5.46 23.85 -8.38
C ILE A 120 5.85 23.12 -9.66
N HIS A 121 6.73 22.14 -9.47
CA HIS A 121 7.03 21.15 -10.48
C HIS A 121 6.68 19.77 -9.94
N VAL A 122 5.88 19.02 -10.70
CA VAL A 122 5.52 17.61 -10.46
C VAL A 122 5.99 16.77 -11.62
N ASP A 123 6.28 15.49 -11.36
CA ASP A 123 6.65 14.55 -12.39
C ASP A 123 5.51 14.40 -13.42
N GLU A 124 5.85 14.29 -14.70
CA GLU A 124 4.85 14.19 -15.78
C GLU A 124 3.99 12.92 -15.63
N SER A 125 4.52 11.84 -15.09
CA SER A 125 3.78 10.61 -14.82
C SER A 125 2.59 10.84 -13.87
N ILE A 126 2.72 11.79 -12.93
CA ILE A 126 1.66 12.17 -11.99
C ILE A 126 0.51 12.89 -12.71
N LEU A 127 0.81 13.66 -13.76
CA LEU A 127 -0.22 14.39 -14.52
C LEU A 127 -1.11 13.44 -15.35
N GLY A 128 -0.63 12.24 -15.64
CA GLY A 128 -1.38 11.17 -16.34
C GLY A 128 -2.33 10.36 -15.44
N VAL A 129 -2.18 10.45 -14.12
CA VAL A 129 -3.00 9.71 -13.17
C VAL A 129 -4.45 10.17 -13.21
N LYS A 130 -5.38 9.19 -13.20
CA LYS A 130 -6.82 9.44 -13.20
C LYS A 130 -7.49 8.80 -11.98
N GLU A 131 -8.63 9.37 -11.59
CA GLU A 131 -9.52 8.79 -10.59
C GLU A 131 -10.72 8.14 -11.31
N TYR A 132 -11.12 6.95 -10.86
CA TYR A 132 -12.19 6.15 -11.45
C TYR A 132 -13.19 5.71 -10.39
N GLU A 133 -14.49 5.81 -10.68
CA GLU A 133 -15.52 5.13 -9.91
C GLU A 133 -15.66 3.70 -10.42
N CYS A 134 -15.00 2.76 -9.75
CA CYS A 134 -14.94 1.36 -10.11
C CYS A 134 -16.07 0.56 -9.47
N THR A 135 -16.40 -0.60 -10.06
CA THR A 135 -17.36 -1.56 -9.51
C THR A 135 -16.64 -2.79 -8.99
N VAL A 136 -16.91 -3.19 -7.76
CA VAL A 136 -16.40 -4.43 -7.19
C VAL A 136 -16.96 -5.62 -7.98
N ILE A 137 -16.09 -6.47 -8.51
CA ILE A 137 -16.47 -7.69 -9.25
C ILE A 137 -16.15 -8.97 -8.48
N SER A 138 -15.16 -8.93 -7.58
CA SER A 138 -14.81 -10.03 -6.69
C SER A 138 -14.15 -9.50 -5.42
N ASN A 139 -14.41 -10.15 -4.27
CA ASN A 139 -13.78 -9.83 -2.99
C ASN A 139 -13.73 -11.07 -2.09
N LYS A 140 -13.01 -12.10 -2.51
CA LYS A 140 -12.93 -13.40 -1.82
C LYS A 140 -11.60 -13.58 -1.13
N ASN A 141 -11.58 -14.28 0.01
CA ASN A 141 -10.34 -14.73 0.59
C ASN A 141 -9.60 -15.69 -0.36
N VAL A 142 -8.30 -15.52 -0.43
CA VAL A 142 -7.35 -16.40 -1.15
C VAL A 142 -6.34 -17.02 -0.19
N ALA A 143 -6.28 -16.50 1.05
CA ALA A 143 -5.59 -17.07 2.19
C ALA A 143 -6.36 -16.69 3.46
N THR A 144 -5.97 -17.24 4.61
CA THR A 144 -6.71 -17.10 5.88
C THR A 144 -7.10 -15.64 6.18
N PHE A 145 -6.18 -14.70 5.96
CA PHE A 145 -6.37 -13.29 6.28
C PHE A 145 -6.13 -12.35 5.09
N ILE A 146 -6.14 -12.87 3.87
CA ILE A 146 -5.89 -12.11 2.64
C ILE A 146 -7.04 -12.31 1.67
N LYS A 147 -7.59 -11.21 1.18
CA LYS A 147 -8.55 -11.18 0.08
C LYS A 147 -7.88 -10.82 -1.23
N GLU A 148 -8.36 -11.46 -2.31
CA GLU A 148 -8.25 -10.94 -3.65
C GLU A 148 -9.42 -9.99 -3.89
N PHE A 149 -9.11 -8.72 -4.05
CA PHE A 149 -10.08 -7.67 -4.30
C PHE A 149 -9.96 -7.21 -5.74
N LYS A 150 -11.00 -7.46 -6.54
CA LYS A 150 -11.05 -7.06 -7.97
C LYS A 150 -12.14 -6.04 -8.20
N VAL A 151 -11.79 -4.97 -8.89
CA VAL A 151 -12.74 -3.94 -9.31
C VAL A 151 -12.59 -3.65 -10.80
N GLN A 152 -13.71 -3.46 -11.49
CA GLN A 152 -13.79 -3.12 -12.90
C GLN A 152 -13.79 -1.62 -13.07
N LEU A 153 -12.99 -1.09 -13.99
CA LEU A 153 -13.05 0.30 -14.41
C LEU A 153 -14.41 0.62 -15.04
N PRO A 154 -14.82 1.90 -15.07
CA PRO A 154 -16.03 2.33 -15.79
C PRO A 154 -15.96 1.96 -17.27
N ALA A 155 -17.12 1.69 -17.87
CA ALA A 155 -17.20 1.34 -19.27
C ALA A 155 -16.53 2.41 -20.17
N GLY A 156 -15.63 1.96 -21.05
CA GLY A 156 -14.85 2.83 -21.95
C GLY A 156 -13.65 3.52 -21.30
N ALA A 157 -13.42 3.32 -20.01
CA ALA A 157 -12.18 3.76 -19.38
C ALA A 157 -11.08 2.73 -19.65
N HIS A 158 -9.86 3.24 -19.86
CA HIS A 158 -8.65 2.44 -20.00
C HIS A 158 -7.54 3.02 -19.12
N MET A 159 -6.70 2.15 -18.58
CA MET A 159 -5.56 2.52 -17.76
C MET A 159 -4.30 1.81 -18.27
N ASP A 160 -3.40 2.59 -18.84
CA ASP A 160 -2.05 2.10 -19.16
C ASP A 160 -1.22 2.09 -17.88
N PHE A 161 -0.55 0.98 -17.60
CA PHE A 161 0.33 0.85 -16.44
C PHE A 161 1.45 -0.18 -16.68
N LEU A 162 2.50 -0.10 -15.88
CA LEU A 162 3.57 -1.09 -15.86
C LEU A 162 3.35 -2.10 -14.71
N PRO A 163 3.75 -3.39 -14.89
CA PRO A 163 3.62 -4.40 -13.83
C PRO A 163 4.46 -4.01 -12.61
N GLY A 164 3.87 -4.13 -11.41
CA GLY A 164 4.47 -3.64 -10.17
C GLY A 164 4.01 -2.25 -9.75
N SER A 165 3.23 -1.53 -10.58
CA SER A 165 2.54 -0.31 -10.17
C SER A 165 1.56 -0.57 -9.03
N TYR A 166 1.23 0.48 -8.28
CA TYR A 166 0.19 0.46 -7.26
C TYR A 166 -0.97 1.39 -7.59
N ALA A 167 -2.12 1.14 -6.97
CA ALA A 167 -3.29 1.99 -7.02
C ALA A 167 -3.60 2.57 -5.64
N GLN A 168 -4.31 3.69 -5.59
CA GLN A 168 -4.84 4.24 -4.35
C GLN A 168 -6.34 4.02 -4.29
N ILE A 169 -6.84 3.61 -3.12
CA ILE A 169 -8.26 3.52 -2.82
C ILE A 169 -8.66 4.64 -1.87
N LYS A 170 -9.75 5.33 -2.20
CA LYS A 170 -10.36 6.37 -1.37
C LYS A 170 -11.38 5.72 -0.44
N ILE A 171 -11.16 5.87 0.84
CA ILE A 171 -12.00 5.29 1.89
C ILE A 171 -12.88 6.43 2.45
N PRO A 172 -14.21 6.34 2.35
CA PRO A 172 -15.09 7.35 2.92
C PRO A 172 -15.03 7.37 4.45
N ALA A 173 -15.52 8.43 5.08
CA ALA A 173 -15.83 8.41 6.50
C ALA A 173 -16.94 7.41 6.78
N PHE A 174 -16.84 6.70 7.90
CA PHE A 174 -17.89 5.79 8.40
C PHE A 174 -17.87 5.74 9.93
N ASP A 175 -19.05 5.56 10.53
CA ASP A 175 -19.19 5.55 11.99
C ASP A 175 -18.62 4.26 12.59
N CYS A 176 -18.95 3.12 12.00
CA CYS A 176 -18.50 1.80 12.47
C CYS A 176 -18.65 0.74 11.37
N ILE A 177 -17.61 -0.05 11.16
CA ILE A 177 -17.67 -1.35 10.49
C ILE A 177 -17.51 -2.41 11.59
N ASP A 178 -18.54 -3.23 11.78
CA ASP A 178 -18.62 -4.34 12.74
C ASP A 178 -18.31 -5.63 12.00
N TYR A 179 -17.17 -6.29 12.27
CA TYR A 179 -16.71 -7.42 11.47
C TYR A 179 -17.69 -8.60 11.46
N ASP A 180 -18.41 -8.82 12.57
CA ASP A 180 -19.39 -9.92 12.63
C ASP A 180 -20.63 -9.66 11.78
N LYS A 181 -21.02 -8.39 11.59
CA LYS A 181 -22.25 -8.00 10.89
C LYS A 181 -21.99 -7.60 9.45
N ASP A 182 -20.89 -6.89 9.20
CA ASP A 182 -20.66 -6.22 7.92
C ASP A 182 -19.77 -7.05 6.98
N PHE A 183 -19.00 -8.01 7.52
CA PHE A 183 -18.23 -8.91 6.67
C PHE A 183 -19.09 -10.09 6.22
N ASP A 184 -19.15 -10.29 4.92
CA ASP A 184 -19.82 -11.45 4.34
C ASP A 184 -18.97 -12.70 4.54
N LYS A 185 -19.43 -13.60 5.44
CA LYS A 185 -18.72 -14.83 5.78
C LYS A 185 -18.56 -15.78 4.59
N SER A 186 -19.48 -15.73 3.61
CA SER A 186 -19.36 -16.52 2.38
C SER A 186 -18.21 -16.06 1.48
N LEU A 187 -17.80 -14.79 1.59
CA LEU A 187 -16.65 -14.24 0.88
C LEU A 187 -15.32 -14.50 1.63
N ILE A 188 -15.40 -14.91 2.91
CA ILE A 188 -14.23 -15.40 3.66
C ILE A 188 -13.96 -16.85 3.27
N GLY A 189 -15.00 -17.67 3.20
CA GLY A 189 -14.93 -19.10 2.87
C GLY A 189 -14.82 -19.99 4.11
N ASP A 190 -15.54 -21.12 4.07
CA ASP A 190 -15.66 -22.06 5.20
C ASP A 190 -14.32 -22.58 5.69
N GLU A 191 -13.33 -22.70 4.82
CA GLU A 191 -11.98 -23.17 5.13
C GLU A 191 -11.19 -22.21 6.03
N TYR A 192 -11.50 -20.89 5.99
CA TYR A 192 -10.79 -19.88 6.75
C TYR A 192 -11.53 -19.44 8.03
N LEU A 193 -12.86 -19.62 8.08
CA LEU A 193 -13.71 -19.19 9.21
C LEU A 193 -13.21 -19.71 10.57
N PRO A 194 -12.79 -20.98 10.74
CA PRO A 194 -12.29 -21.47 12.01
C PRO A 194 -11.10 -20.69 12.56
N SER A 195 -10.22 -20.21 11.67
CA SER A 195 -9.09 -19.36 12.05
C SER A 195 -9.53 -17.96 12.49
N TRP A 196 -10.54 -17.38 11.83
CA TRP A 196 -11.11 -16.08 12.20
C TRP A 196 -11.77 -16.12 13.59
N GLU A 197 -12.50 -17.19 13.91
CA GLU A 197 -13.07 -17.44 15.22
C GLU A 197 -11.99 -17.65 16.29
N LYS A 198 -11.04 -18.55 16.00
CA LYS A 198 -9.93 -18.87 16.91
C LYS A 198 -9.11 -17.65 17.33
N PHE A 199 -8.85 -16.74 16.40
CA PHE A 199 -8.08 -15.51 16.67
C PHE A 199 -8.95 -14.34 17.14
N GLY A 200 -10.29 -14.51 17.22
CA GLY A 200 -11.21 -13.51 17.77
C GLY A 200 -11.33 -12.26 16.88
N LEU A 201 -11.40 -12.42 15.57
CA LEU A 201 -11.50 -11.28 14.66
C LEU A 201 -12.92 -10.71 14.58
N PHE A 202 -13.97 -11.53 14.64
CA PHE A 202 -15.37 -11.09 14.50
C PHE A 202 -15.82 -10.05 15.53
N PRO A 203 -15.36 -10.04 16.80
CA PRO A 203 -15.69 -8.98 17.76
C PRO A 203 -15.07 -7.61 17.44
N LEU A 204 -14.16 -7.50 16.48
CA LEU A 204 -13.50 -6.26 16.15
C LEU A 204 -14.44 -5.26 15.47
N LYS A 205 -14.21 -3.98 15.74
CA LYS A 205 -14.94 -2.86 15.16
C LYS A 205 -13.98 -1.79 14.72
N CYS A 206 -14.19 -1.26 13.52
CA CYS A 206 -13.38 -0.22 12.93
C CYS A 206 -14.18 1.07 12.76
N LYS A 207 -13.55 2.21 13.03
CA LYS A 207 -14.13 3.55 12.82
C LYS A 207 -13.24 4.37 11.90
N ASN A 208 -13.85 5.22 11.09
CA ASN A 208 -13.14 6.18 10.24
C ASN A 208 -13.89 7.51 10.21
N PRO A 209 -13.56 8.45 11.12
CA PRO A 209 -14.30 9.72 11.21
C PRO A 209 -14.04 10.67 10.03
N GLU A 210 -12.96 10.46 9.28
CA GLU A 210 -12.56 11.32 8.15
C GLU A 210 -12.17 10.49 6.94
N PRO A 211 -12.50 10.93 5.72
CA PRO A 211 -12.06 10.23 4.51
C PRO A 211 -10.53 10.07 4.49
N THR A 212 -10.06 8.94 4.03
CA THR A 212 -8.63 8.66 3.91
C THR A 212 -8.31 7.94 2.60
N ILE A 213 -7.03 7.90 2.23
CA ILE A 213 -6.52 7.21 1.04
C ILE A 213 -5.47 6.21 1.47
N ARG A 214 -5.43 5.04 0.84
CA ARG A 214 -4.36 4.06 1.01
C ARG A 214 -3.94 3.48 -0.33
N ALA A 215 -2.63 3.20 -0.44
CA ALA A 215 -2.02 2.56 -1.59
C ALA A 215 -2.00 1.04 -1.42
N TYR A 216 -2.20 0.34 -2.53
CA TYR A 216 -2.07 -1.11 -2.65
C TYR A 216 -1.44 -1.46 -3.99
N SER A 217 -0.39 -2.26 -3.99
CA SER A 217 0.24 -2.76 -5.21
C SER A 217 -0.74 -3.62 -6.00
N MET A 218 -0.77 -3.43 -7.31
CA MET A 218 -1.64 -4.18 -8.21
C MET A 218 -1.07 -5.59 -8.44
N ALA A 219 -1.95 -6.58 -8.37
CA ALA A 219 -1.61 -7.98 -8.63
C ALA A 219 -1.89 -8.39 -10.07
N ASN A 220 -2.70 -7.61 -10.81
CA ASN A 220 -2.90 -7.79 -12.24
C ASN A 220 -1.75 -7.19 -13.04
N TYR A 221 -1.50 -7.76 -14.22
CA TYR A 221 -0.63 -7.18 -15.23
C TYR A 221 -1.46 -6.60 -16.39
N PRO A 222 -0.91 -5.74 -17.26
CA PRO A 222 -1.70 -5.01 -18.26
C PRO A 222 -2.61 -5.86 -19.13
N ALA A 223 -2.19 -7.07 -19.52
CA ALA A 223 -3.00 -7.93 -20.38
C ALA A 223 -4.22 -8.55 -19.71
N GLU A 224 -4.38 -8.43 -18.40
CA GLU A 224 -5.61 -8.84 -17.68
C GLU A 224 -6.77 -7.85 -17.82
N GLY A 225 -6.55 -6.73 -18.53
CA GLY A 225 -7.60 -5.79 -18.91
C GLY A 225 -7.81 -4.64 -17.91
N ASP A 226 -8.93 -3.93 -18.10
CA ASP A 226 -9.25 -2.70 -17.37
C ASP A 226 -9.80 -2.97 -15.97
N VAL A 227 -8.99 -3.56 -15.12
CA VAL A 227 -9.30 -3.91 -13.73
C VAL A 227 -8.18 -3.45 -12.79
N PHE A 228 -8.55 -3.17 -11.55
CA PHE A 228 -7.60 -3.21 -10.43
C PHE A 228 -7.78 -4.52 -9.69
N MET A 229 -6.72 -5.27 -9.50
CA MET A 229 -6.68 -6.47 -8.69
C MET A 229 -5.66 -6.29 -7.57
N LEU A 230 -6.12 -6.39 -6.34
CA LEU A 230 -5.30 -6.19 -5.15
C LEU A 230 -5.32 -7.44 -4.28
N THR A 231 -4.21 -7.73 -3.59
CA THR A 231 -4.19 -8.72 -2.51
C THR A 231 -4.11 -7.98 -1.17
N VAL A 232 -5.19 -8.02 -0.41
CA VAL A 232 -5.36 -7.19 0.78
C VAL A 232 -5.40 -8.04 2.03
N ARG A 233 -4.38 -7.88 2.90
CA ARG A 233 -4.37 -8.50 4.22
C ARG A 233 -5.17 -7.66 5.20
N ILE A 234 -6.05 -8.32 6.01
CA ILE A 234 -6.72 -7.66 7.12
C ILE A 234 -5.69 -7.22 8.17
N ALA A 235 -5.68 -5.94 8.50
CA ALA A 235 -4.81 -5.36 9.52
C ALA A 235 -5.55 -5.31 10.86
N THR A 236 -5.25 -6.25 11.75
CA THR A 236 -5.80 -6.31 13.10
C THR A 236 -5.02 -5.42 14.06
N PRO A 237 -5.62 -5.02 15.20
CA PRO A 237 -4.84 -4.47 16.30
C PRO A 237 -3.73 -5.44 16.74
N PRO A 238 -2.64 -4.94 17.32
CA PRO A 238 -1.63 -5.81 17.94
C PRO A 238 -2.23 -6.65 19.05
N PHE A 239 -1.68 -7.83 19.30
CA PHE A 239 -2.02 -8.60 20.49
C PHE A 239 -1.46 -7.94 21.75
N LYS A 240 -2.18 -8.06 22.86
CA LYS A 240 -1.68 -7.72 24.21
C LYS A 240 -0.44 -8.58 24.51
N ALA A 241 0.44 -8.06 25.37
CA ALA A 241 1.70 -8.75 25.72
C ALA A 241 1.45 -10.13 26.37
N ASP A 242 0.35 -10.28 27.12
CA ASP A 242 -0.10 -11.53 27.73
C ASP A 242 -0.84 -12.48 26.78
N LYS A 243 -1.00 -12.08 25.50
CA LYS A 243 -1.74 -12.80 24.47
C LYS A 243 -3.22 -13.07 24.79
N SER A 244 -3.82 -12.34 25.74
CA SER A 244 -5.23 -12.49 26.12
C SER A 244 -6.24 -11.97 25.09
N GLY A 245 -5.79 -11.34 24.03
CA GLY A 245 -6.59 -10.77 22.96
C GLY A 245 -5.92 -9.58 22.31
N PHE A 246 -6.66 -8.87 21.48
CA PHE A 246 -6.19 -7.66 20.81
C PHE A 246 -6.14 -6.45 21.75
N MET A 247 -5.21 -5.53 21.50
CA MET A 247 -5.22 -4.22 22.14
C MET A 247 -6.46 -3.42 21.70
N GLU A 248 -6.94 -2.53 22.59
CA GLU A 248 -8.10 -1.67 22.33
C GLU A 248 -7.71 -0.44 21.47
N VAL A 249 -7.22 -0.72 20.25
CA VAL A 249 -6.92 0.28 19.23
C VAL A 249 -7.69 -0.02 17.96
N ASN A 250 -7.92 1.00 17.15
CA ASN A 250 -8.68 0.84 15.91
C ASN A 250 -7.96 -0.13 14.96
N PRO A 251 -8.65 -1.11 14.35
CA PRO A 251 -8.10 -1.92 13.27
C PRO A 251 -7.69 -1.09 12.05
N GLY A 252 -7.03 -1.70 11.09
CA GLY A 252 -6.64 -1.05 9.84
C GLY A 252 -7.86 -0.58 9.05
N ILE A 253 -8.02 0.73 8.89
CA ILE A 253 -9.19 1.37 8.27
C ILE A 253 -9.45 0.85 6.85
N ALA A 254 -8.41 0.87 6.00
CA ALA A 254 -8.57 0.49 4.60
C ALA A 254 -8.88 -0.99 4.41
N SER A 255 -8.18 -1.87 5.12
CA SER A 255 -8.46 -3.30 5.06
C SER A 255 -9.84 -3.63 5.60
N SER A 256 -10.29 -2.98 6.70
CA SER A 256 -11.66 -3.16 7.21
C SER A 256 -12.72 -2.72 6.19
N TYR A 257 -12.51 -1.57 5.54
CA TYR A 257 -13.40 -1.09 4.49
C TYR A 257 -13.43 -2.06 3.31
N ILE A 258 -12.29 -2.48 2.77
CA ILE A 258 -12.23 -3.43 1.67
C ILE A 258 -12.91 -4.75 2.02
N PHE A 259 -12.69 -5.27 3.23
CA PHE A 259 -13.31 -6.53 3.65
C PHE A 259 -14.83 -6.45 3.82
N SER A 260 -15.40 -5.27 4.03
CA SER A 260 -16.86 -5.06 4.11
C SER A 260 -17.53 -4.94 2.73
N LEU A 261 -16.77 -4.69 1.67
CA LEU A 261 -17.29 -4.52 0.33
C LEU A 261 -17.74 -5.85 -0.30
N LYS A 262 -18.77 -5.77 -1.15
CA LYS A 262 -19.37 -6.90 -1.86
C LYS A 262 -19.38 -6.65 -3.37
N PRO A 263 -19.44 -7.71 -4.19
CA PRO A 263 -19.69 -7.55 -5.63
C PRO A 263 -20.89 -6.64 -5.91
N GLY A 264 -20.70 -5.65 -6.78
CA GLY A 264 -21.69 -4.61 -7.12
C GLY A 264 -21.47 -3.28 -6.41
N ASP A 265 -20.72 -3.23 -5.30
CA ASP A 265 -20.39 -1.97 -4.62
C ASP A 265 -19.51 -1.07 -5.48
N LYS A 266 -19.62 0.24 -5.22
CA LYS A 266 -18.80 1.26 -5.88
C LYS A 266 -17.65 1.71 -4.99
N VAL A 267 -16.49 1.88 -5.60
CA VAL A 267 -15.29 2.39 -4.94
C VAL A 267 -14.56 3.38 -5.82
N ILE A 268 -13.92 4.35 -5.20
CA ILE A 268 -13.08 5.32 -5.91
C ILE A 268 -11.63 4.84 -5.84
N MET A 269 -11.06 4.63 -7.02
CA MET A 269 -9.68 4.22 -7.21
C MET A 269 -8.94 5.23 -8.06
N SER A 270 -7.66 5.43 -7.82
CA SER A 270 -6.78 6.21 -8.70
C SER A 270 -5.48 5.46 -8.98
N GLY A 271 -4.90 5.73 -10.14
CA GLY A 271 -3.65 5.11 -10.58
C GLY A 271 -3.37 5.36 -12.06
N PRO A 272 -2.26 4.79 -12.56
CA PRO A 272 -1.25 4.01 -11.84
C PRO A 272 -0.25 4.89 -11.11
N TYR A 273 0.46 4.32 -10.13
CA TYR A 273 1.56 4.95 -9.40
C TYR A 273 2.71 3.98 -9.20
N GLY A 274 3.88 4.50 -8.84
CA GLY A 274 5.05 3.72 -8.40
C GLY A 274 6.01 3.38 -9.52
N ASP A 275 7.21 2.95 -9.12
CA ASP A 275 8.37 2.69 -9.95
C ASP A 275 8.99 1.31 -9.69
N PHE A 276 8.29 0.44 -8.98
CA PHE A 276 8.74 -0.92 -8.69
C PHE A 276 8.51 -1.84 -9.89
N HIS A 277 9.27 -1.62 -10.96
CA HIS A 277 9.15 -2.37 -12.22
C HIS A 277 10.38 -3.22 -12.48
N PRO A 278 10.24 -4.34 -13.23
CA PRO A 278 11.38 -5.10 -13.74
C PRO A 278 12.24 -4.23 -14.67
N HIS A 279 13.52 -4.47 -14.68
CA HIS A 279 14.41 -3.93 -15.70
C HIS A 279 14.22 -4.73 -17.00
N PHE A 280 13.34 -4.26 -17.87
CA PHE A 280 12.91 -4.99 -19.07
C PHE A 280 14.05 -5.22 -20.07
N ASP A 281 14.99 -4.27 -20.17
CA ASP A 281 16.13 -4.33 -21.09
C ASP A 281 17.33 -5.11 -20.54
N SER A 282 17.28 -5.51 -19.26
CA SER A 282 18.34 -6.29 -18.64
C SER A 282 18.30 -7.74 -19.10
N LYS A 283 19.48 -8.37 -19.13
CA LYS A 283 19.66 -9.80 -19.39
C LYS A 283 20.17 -10.55 -18.17
N LYS A 284 20.32 -9.86 -17.04
CA LYS A 284 20.70 -10.47 -15.78
C LYS A 284 19.63 -11.45 -15.33
N GLU A 285 20.04 -12.46 -14.59
CA GLU A 285 19.13 -13.33 -13.87
C GLU A 285 18.22 -12.53 -12.96
N MET A 286 16.99 -12.99 -12.77
CA MET A 286 15.99 -12.36 -11.91
C MET A 286 15.56 -13.31 -10.79
N ILE A 287 15.57 -12.79 -9.58
CA ILE A 287 14.98 -13.49 -8.44
C ILE A 287 13.90 -12.63 -7.81
N TRP A 288 12.68 -13.15 -7.79
CA TRP A 288 11.60 -12.59 -6.98
C TRP A 288 11.54 -13.29 -5.63
N VAL A 289 11.35 -12.50 -4.56
CA VAL A 289 11.19 -13.02 -3.19
C VAL A 289 9.94 -12.45 -2.57
N GLY A 290 8.95 -13.29 -2.28
CA GLY A 290 7.65 -12.88 -1.82
C GLY A 290 7.15 -13.57 -0.56
N GLY A 291 6.16 -12.94 0.10
CA GLY A 291 5.45 -13.51 1.23
C GLY A 291 4.13 -12.79 1.53
N GLY A 292 3.07 -13.54 1.78
CA GLY A 292 1.76 -12.97 2.06
C GLY A 292 1.24 -12.05 0.97
N ALA A 293 0.71 -10.88 1.33
CA ALA A 293 0.17 -9.90 0.36
C ALA A 293 1.23 -9.29 -0.57
N GLY A 294 2.53 -9.45 -0.28
CA GLY A 294 3.62 -9.09 -1.20
C GLY A 294 3.63 -9.87 -2.52
N MET A 295 2.80 -10.90 -2.61
CA MET A 295 2.48 -11.59 -3.86
C MET A 295 2.01 -10.63 -4.96
N ALA A 296 1.28 -9.55 -4.62
CA ALA A 296 0.63 -8.69 -5.60
C ALA A 296 1.58 -8.15 -6.69
N PRO A 297 2.57 -7.29 -6.39
CA PRO A 297 3.42 -6.71 -7.42
C PRO A 297 4.29 -7.77 -8.09
N LEU A 298 4.70 -8.81 -7.36
CA LEU A 298 5.56 -9.86 -7.91
C LEU A 298 4.80 -10.72 -8.92
N ARG A 299 3.52 -11.08 -8.64
CA ARG A 299 2.67 -11.75 -9.62
C ARG A 299 2.53 -10.92 -10.89
N ALA A 300 2.22 -9.63 -10.75
CA ALA A 300 2.08 -8.75 -11.90
C ALA A 300 3.33 -8.74 -12.78
N GLN A 301 4.51 -8.63 -12.15
CA GLN A 301 5.80 -8.65 -12.86
C GLN A 301 6.05 -9.99 -13.54
N ILE A 302 5.94 -11.10 -12.82
CA ILE A 302 6.18 -12.46 -13.34
C ILE A 302 5.25 -12.77 -14.51
N MET A 303 3.94 -12.51 -14.35
CA MET A 303 2.97 -12.73 -15.42
C MET A 303 3.25 -11.88 -16.65
N HIS A 304 3.67 -10.64 -16.48
CA HIS A 304 4.04 -9.78 -17.61
C HIS A 304 5.29 -10.26 -18.33
N MET A 305 6.35 -10.61 -17.59
CA MET A 305 7.59 -11.13 -18.14
C MET A 305 7.36 -12.42 -18.93
N THR A 306 6.52 -13.31 -18.43
CA THR A 306 6.24 -14.61 -19.07
C THR A 306 5.15 -14.51 -20.14
N LYS A 307 3.94 -14.05 -19.79
CA LYS A 307 2.76 -14.12 -20.68
C LYS A 307 2.67 -12.99 -21.71
N THR A 308 3.31 -11.83 -21.45
CA THR A 308 3.31 -10.71 -22.41
C THR A 308 4.60 -10.62 -23.19
N LEU A 309 5.75 -10.64 -22.49
CA LEU A 309 7.05 -10.48 -23.13
C LEU A 309 7.65 -11.80 -23.60
N HIS A 310 7.11 -12.94 -23.14
CA HIS A 310 7.63 -14.28 -23.46
C HIS A 310 9.15 -14.39 -23.23
N THR A 311 9.62 -13.87 -22.09
CA THR A 311 11.05 -13.81 -21.74
C THR A 311 11.63 -15.20 -21.61
N THR A 312 12.61 -15.53 -22.46
CA THR A 312 13.29 -16.84 -22.49
C THR A 312 14.82 -16.73 -22.49
N ASP A 313 15.35 -15.50 -22.48
CA ASP A 313 16.76 -15.19 -22.64
C ASP A 313 17.48 -14.83 -21.33
N ARG A 314 16.84 -15.11 -20.20
CA ARG A 314 17.38 -14.97 -18.85
C ARG A 314 16.72 -15.97 -17.89
N GLU A 315 17.45 -16.41 -16.86
CA GLU A 315 16.90 -17.24 -15.80
C GLU A 315 16.03 -16.42 -14.86
N MET A 316 14.93 -17.01 -14.41
CA MET A 316 13.90 -16.38 -13.59
C MET A 316 13.50 -17.30 -12.44
N HIS A 317 13.69 -16.89 -11.21
CA HIS A 317 13.34 -17.66 -10.01
C HIS A 317 12.35 -16.90 -9.14
N TYR A 318 11.34 -17.59 -8.64
CA TYR A 318 10.41 -17.02 -7.67
C TYR A 318 10.41 -17.84 -6.38
N PHE A 319 10.92 -17.24 -5.31
CA PHE A 319 10.89 -17.79 -3.97
C PHE A 319 9.72 -17.20 -3.19
N TYR A 320 8.74 -18.04 -2.83
CA TYR A 320 7.59 -17.62 -2.06
C TYR A 320 7.55 -18.27 -0.68
N GLY A 321 7.49 -17.45 0.37
CA GLY A 321 7.42 -17.91 1.76
C GLY A 321 6.02 -17.85 2.33
N ALA A 322 5.54 -18.97 2.89
CA ALA A 322 4.27 -19.05 3.59
C ALA A 322 4.40 -19.90 4.87
N ARG A 323 3.37 -19.85 5.74
CA ARG A 323 3.35 -20.65 6.97
C ARG A 323 2.84 -22.08 6.74
N ALA A 324 1.89 -22.22 5.84
CA ALA A 324 1.22 -23.47 5.52
C ALA A 324 0.62 -23.37 4.10
N LEU A 325 0.20 -24.50 3.54
CA LEU A 325 -0.37 -24.56 2.19
C LEU A 325 -1.59 -23.66 2.01
N ASN A 326 -2.47 -23.54 3.00
CA ASN A 326 -3.65 -22.68 2.96
C ASN A 326 -3.36 -21.17 2.98
N GLU A 327 -2.09 -20.77 3.13
CA GLU A 327 -1.62 -19.40 2.98
C GLU A 327 -0.97 -19.16 1.60
N VAL A 328 -0.93 -20.18 0.74
CA VAL A 328 -0.36 -20.12 -0.62
C VAL A 328 -1.48 -19.95 -1.61
N PHE A 329 -1.49 -18.84 -2.34
CA PHE A 329 -2.47 -18.54 -3.38
C PHE A 329 -1.78 -18.31 -4.73
N TYR A 330 -2.52 -18.50 -5.84
CA TYR A 330 -1.99 -18.53 -7.21
C TYR A 330 -0.96 -19.65 -7.46
N LEU A 331 -0.97 -20.70 -6.65
CA LEU A 331 -0.03 -21.81 -6.79
C LEU A 331 -0.09 -22.44 -8.18
N ASP A 332 -1.31 -22.68 -8.67
CA ASP A 332 -1.52 -23.29 -10.00
C ASP A 332 -0.99 -22.40 -11.14
N ASP A 333 -1.10 -21.08 -10.98
CA ASP A 333 -0.54 -20.14 -11.95
C ASP A 333 0.97 -20.30 -12.08
N PHE A 334 1.71 -20.34 -10.97
CA PHE A 334 3.17 -20.45 -10.98
C PHE A 334 3.65 -21.85 -11.38
N LEU A 335 2.97 -22.91 -10.93
CA LEU A 335 3.26 -24.26 -11.39
C LEU A 335 2.96 -24.46 -12.89
N GLY A 336 1.98 -23.73 -13.40
CA GLY A 336 1.67 -23.66 -14.83
C GLY A 336 2.78 -22.98 -15.61
N LEU A 337 3.28 -21.85 -15.11
CA LEU A 337 4.40 -21.12 -15.71
C LEU A 337 5.69 -21.98 -15.74
N GLU A 338 6.02 -22.66 -14.66
CA GLU A 338 7.21 -23.53 -14.59
C GLU A 338 7.17 -24.66 -15.63
N LYS A 339 5.97 -25.15 -15.97
CA LYS A 339 5.81 -26.15 -17.05
C LYS A 339 5.94 -25.55 -18.46
N GLU A 340 5.51 -24.30 -18.64
CA GLU A 340 5.46 -23.62 -19.93
C GLU A 340 6.78 -22.95 -20.28
N TYR A 341 7.51 -22.41 -19.28
CA TYR A 341 8.75 -21.66 -19.43
C TYR A 341 9.90 -22.38 -18.75
N PRO A 342 10.79 -23.08 -19.49
CA PRO A 342 11.90 -23.84 -18.92
C PRO A 342 12.91 -23.01 -18.10
N ASN A 343 12.94 -21.71 -18.32
CA ASN A 343 13.78 -20.72 -17.63
C ASN A 343 13.06 -20.04 -16.46
N PHE A 344 11.87 -20.50 -16.06
CA PHE A 344 11.16 -20.03 -14.89
C PHE A 344 11.03 -21.14 -13.84
N HIS A 345 11.43 -20.86 -12.61
CA HIS A 345 11.48 -21.80 -11.51
C HIS A 345 10.73 -21.27 -10.29
N PHE A 346 9.75 -22.03 -9.81
CA PHE A 346 8.97 -21.67 -8.63
C PHE A 346 9.44 -22.46 -7.40
N HIS A 347 9.81 -21.76 -6.33
CA HIS A 347 10.33 -22.31 -5.09
C HIS A 347 9.40 -21.96 -3.93
N LEU A 348 8.64 -22.93 -3.43
CA LEU A 348 7.79 -22.74 -2.27
C LEU A 348 8.56 -23.07 -0.99
N ALA A 349 8.62 -22.11 -0.06
CA ALA A 349 9.14 -22.28 1.28
C ALA A 349 7.98 -22.28 2.29
N LEU A 350 7.84 -23.34 3.08
CA LEU A 350 6.91 -23.37 4.22
C LEU A 350 7.71 -23.35 5.53
N ASP A 351 7.27 -22.57 6.53
CA ASP A 351 8.08 -22.36 7.75
C ASP A 351 8.36 -23.64 8.54
N ARG A 352 7.58 -24.68 8.28
CA ARG A 352 7.72 -26.06 8.84
C ARG A 352 7.14 -27.10 7.89
N PRO A 353 7.39 -28.41 8.12
CA PRO A 353 6.69 -29.48 7.42
C PRO A 353 5.17 -29.33 7.51
N ASP A 354 4.49 -29.47 6.38
CA ASP A 354 3.03 -29.28 6.26
C ASP A 354 2.36 -30.57 5.73
N PRO A 355 1.65 -31.33 6.60
CA PRO A 355 0.97 -32.54 6.19
C PRO A 355 -0.10 -32.34 5.10
N ALA A 356 -0.69 -31.14 5.00
CA ALA A 356 -1.66 -30.85 3.96
C ALA A 356 -0.97 -30.68 2.60
N ALA A 357 0.20 -30.05 2.56
CA ALA A 357 1.03 -29.95 1.35
C ALA A 357 1.53 -31.34 0.91
N ASP A 358 1.98 -32.17 1.86
CA ASP A 358 2.42 -33.54 1.59
C ASP A 358 1.28 -34.38 1.01
N ALA A 359 0.07 -34.30 1.60
CA ALA A 359 -1.12 -35.03 1.12
C ALA A 359 -1.59 -34.55 -0.26
N ALA A 360 -1.41 -33.26 -0.56
CA ALA A 360 -1.73 -32.66 -1.86
C ALA A 360 -0.64 -32.90 -2.92
N GLY A 361 0.50 -33.49 -2.55
CA GLY A 361 1.64 -33.69 -3.45
C GLY A 361 2.31 -32.40 -3.91
N VAL A 362 2.17 -31.32 -3.14
CA VAL A 362 2.78 -30.02 -3.44
C VAL A 362 4.25 -30.04 -3.02
N LYS A 363 5.14 -29.74 -3.96
CA LYS A 363 6.58 -29.66 -3.68
C LYS A 363 6.88 -28.36 -2.92
N TYR A 364 7.55 -28.46 -1.80
CA TYR A 364 8.02 -27.31 -1.00
C TYR A 364 9.33 -27.67 -0.26
N THR A 365 10.00 -26.65 0.25
CA THR A 365 11.17 -26.81 1.14
C THR A 365 10.83 -26.23 2.51
N PRO A 366 10.97 -27.01 3.63
CA PRO A 366 10.75 -26.49 4.96
C PRO A 366 11.82 -25.44 5.34
N GLY A 367 11.37 -24.31 5.91
CA GLY A 367 12.24 -23.23 6.39
C GLY A 367 11.76 -21.85 5.98
N PHE A 368 12.45 -20.82 6.49
CA PHE A 368 12.18 -19.45 6.06
C PHE A 368 12.71 -19.18 4.65
N VAL A 369 11.99 -18.41 3.87
CA VAL A 369 12.28 -18.20 2.44
C VAL A 369 13.72 -17.76 2.16
N HIS A 370 14.33 -16.88 2.98
CA HIS A 370 15.72 -16.46 2.82
C HIS A 370 16.69 -17.61 3.02
N GLN A 371 16.43 -18.53 3.98
CA GLN A 371 17.26 -19.71 4.22
C GLN A 371 17.10 -20.75 3.10
N VAL A 372 15.86 -20.93 2.63
CA VAL A 372 15.59 -21.83 1.49
C VAL A 372 16.32 -21.31 0.26
N MET A 373 16.18 -20.03 -0.07
CA MET A 373 16.87 -19.40 -1.21
C MET A 373 18.39 -19.55 -1.11
N LEU A 374 18.98 -19.28 0.05
CA LEU A 374 20.42 -19.44 0.28
C LEU A 374 20.85 -20.90 0.08
N ASN A 375 20.19 -21.84 0.76
CA ASN A 375 20.65 -23.22 0.83
C ASN A 375 20.37 -24.03 -0.43
N THR A 376 19.33 -23.68 -1.19
CA THR A 376 18.92 -24.44 -2.39
C THR A 376 19.42 -23.81 -3.69
N TYR A 377 19.87 -22.56 -3.66
CA TYR A 377 20.26 -21.85 -4.88
C TYR A 377 21.52 -20.99 -4.72
N LEU A 378 21.47 -19.93 -3.89
CA LEU A 378 22.53 -18.92 -3.86
C LEU A 378 23.87 -19.39 -3.30
N LYS A 379 23.88 -20.39 -2.42
CA LYS A 379 25.10 -20.90 -1.81
C LYS A 379 26.11 -21.44 -2.82
N ASP A 380 25.60 -22.06 -3.87
CA ASP A 380 26.40 -22.73 -4.91
C ASP A 380 26.36 -21.93 -6.23
N HIS A 381 25.82 -20.68 -6.22
CA HIS A 381 25.78 -19.80 -7.37
C HIS A 381 27.10 -19.07 -7.54
N ASP A 382 27.62 -19.03 -8.77
CA ASP A 382 28.95 -18.51 -9.08
C ASP A 382 29.07 -16.97 -8.85
N ALA A 383 27.97 -16.21 -9.09
CA ALA A 383 27.97 -14.76 -9.01
C ALA A 383 26.61 -14.20 -8.53
N PRO A 384 26.25 -14.41 -7.24
CA PRO A 384 24.98 -13.92 -6.69
C PRO A 384 24.87 -12.38 -6.72
N GLU A 385 25.98 -11.66 -6.77
CA GLU A 385 26.04 -10.20 -6.90
C GLU A 385 25.62 -9.67 -8.29
N ASP A 386 25.62 -10.50 -9.30
CA ASP A 386 25.18 -10.13 -10.65
C ASP A 386 23.68 -10.33 -10.91
N ILE A 387 22.94 -10.85 -9.94
CA ILE A 387 21.50 -11.11 -10.04
C ILE A 387 20.70 -9.85 -9.70
N GLU A 388 19.53 -9.66 -10.31
CA GLU A 388 18.54 -8.65 -9.94
C GLU A 388 17.49 -9.25 -9.01
N TYR A 389 17.37 -8.69 -7.81
CA TYR A 389 16.44 -9.15 -6.78
C TYR A 389 15.24 -8.22 -6.66
N TYR A 390 14.03 -8.77 -6.77
CA TYR A 390 12.77 -8.07 -6.61
C TYR A 390 12.01 -8.63 -5.42
N MET A 391 11.78 -7.86 -4.39
CA MET A 391 11.13 -8.41 -3.20
C MET A 391 9.98 -7.58 -2.68
N CYS A 392 8.96 -8.28 -2.17
CA CYS A 392 7.84 -7.69 -1.51
C CYS A 392 7.24 -8.65 -0.47
N GLY A 393 7.02 -8.15 0.76
CA GLY A 393 6.45 -8.98 1.82
C GLY A 393 6.63 -8.38 3.21
N PRO A 394 6.42 -9.19 4.27
CA PRO A 394 6.54 -8.73 5.64
C PRO A 394 7.92 -8.15 5.98
N GLY A 395 7.96 -7.05 6.73
CA GLY A 395 9.21 -6.37 7.10
C GLY A 395 10.31 -7.26 7.70
N PRO A 396 10.01 -8.22 8.60
CA PRO A 396 11.00 -9.17 9.09
C PRO A 396 11.59 -10.06 7.99
N MET A 397 10.77 -10.49 7.01
CA MET A 397 11.24 -11.25 5.84
C MET A 397 12.20 -10.39 5.00
N SER A 398 11.79 -9.18 4.64
CA SER A 398 12.62 -8.28 3.84
C SER A 398 13.96 -7.99 4.50
N LYS A 399 13.98 -7.74 5.82
CA LYS A 399 15.22 -7.54 6.56
C LYS A 399 16.15 -8.76 6.52
N ALA A 400 15.58 -9.96 6.67
CA ALA A 400 16.37 -11.19 6.65
C ALA A 400 16.95 -11.47 5.25
N VAL A 401 16.16 -11.20 4.18
CA VAL A 401 16.61 -11.33 2.79
C VAL A 401 17.73 -10.32 2.50
N VAL A 402 17.54 -9.03 2.81
CA VAL A 402 18.56 -8.00 2.58
C VAL A 402 19.85 -8.33 3.32
N SER A 403 19.77 -8.71 4.61
CA SER A 403 20.96 -9.07 5.39
C SER A 403 21.70 -10.29 4.82
N MET A 404 20.98 -11.26 4.28
CA MET A 404 21.56 -12.42 3.63
C MET A 404 22.24 -12.03 2.31
N LEU A 405 21.60 -11.22 1.46
CA LEU A 405 22.15 -10.75 0.20
C LEU A 405 23.39 -9.87 0.40
N ASP A 406 23.37 -8.97 1.40
CA ASP A 406 24.53 -8.17 1.80
C ASP A 406 25.72 -9.06 2.17
N SER A 407 25.48 -10.16 2.90
CA SER A 407 26.53 -11.13 3.23
C SER A 407 27.12 -11.89 2.02
N LEU A 408 26.44 -11.88 0.90
CA LEU A 408 26.89 -12.45 -0.38
C LEU A 408 27.50 -11.39 -1.31
N GLY A 409 27.65 -10.14 -0.85
CA GLY A 409 28.25 -9.06 -1.63
C GLY A 409 27.30 -8.42 -2.66
N VAL A 410 26.00 -8.63 -2.53
CA VAL A 410 25.01 -8.00 -3.42
C VAL A 410 24.88 -6.52 -3.09
N GLU A 411 25.11 -5.67 -4.09
CA GLU A 411 24.99 -4.22 -3.93
C GLU A 411 23.53 -3.79 -3.78
N PRO A 412 23.24 -2.72 -2.99
CA PRO A 412 21.87 -2.25 -2.77
C PRO A 412 21.08 -1.93 -4.05
N GLU A 413 21.78 -1.48 -5.11
CA GLU A 413 21.20 -1.14 -6.41
C GLU A 413 20.66 -2.35 -7.16
N SER A 414 21.12 -3.55 -6.84
CA SER A 414 20.61 -4.82 -7.38
C SER A 414 19.40 -5.36 -6.60
N ILE A 415 18.99 -4.67 -5.51
CA ILE A 415 17.90 -5.09 -4.63
C ILE A 415 16.74 -4.10 -4.74
N MET A 416 15.76 -4.40 -5.59
CA MET A 416 14.54 -3.65 -5.73
C MET A 416 13.48 -4.17 -4.77
N TYR A 417 12.83 -3.29 -4.01
CA TYR A 417 11.78 -3.71 -3.06
C TYR A 417 10.64 -2.70 -2.97
N ASP A 418 9.43 -3.25 -2.87
CA ASP A 418 8.23 -2.47 -2.54
C ASP A 418 7.95 -2.61 -1.04
N ASN A 419 7.95 -1.47 -0.33
CA ASN A 419 7.75 -1.44 1.11
C ASN A 419 6.34 -0.96 1.45
N PHE A 420 5.51 -1.87 1.94
CA PHE A 420 4.14 -1.55 2.37
C PHE A 420 4.04 -0.69 3.64
N GLY A 421 5.14 -0.16 4.16
CA GLY A 421 5.16 0.73 5.31
C GLY A 421 4.54 0.07 6.54
N GLY A 422 5.32 -0.67 7.29
CA GLY A 422 4.96 -1.18 8.60
C GLY A 422 5.49 -0.29 9.71
#